data_8f64b1609f5ef2b4af989b8af4877fe0
#
_entry.id   8f64b1609f5ef2b4af989b8af4877fe0
#
_cell.length_a   1.000
_cell.length_b   1.000
_cell.length_c   1.000
_cell.angle_alpha   90.00
_cell.angle_beta   90.00
_cell.angle_gamma   90.00
#
_symmetry.space_group_name_H-M   'P 1'
#
loop_
_entity.id
_entity.type
_entity.pdbx_description
1 polymer ?
#
loop_
_entity_poly.entity_id
_entity_poly.type
_entity_poly.pdbx_seq_one_letter_code
_entity_poly.pdbx_strand_id
1 'polypeptide(L)'
;MLVLILTDSCSTYESIQIQVLKPAQVKITSDINKVLLINHSIFNKSSFTNNVYGKIKNENIDSARSDEFFNGLFYVLSNSPRFELVNINPIYIIKANYNESFKTLDGPTIQKLCNDSDADAAIILENFKINYSPKIKLHYFEDQGYFKGTLEMINNSLWNIYLPSKNKLEDDYLQKDTLYWDGYGDNDAEVYNQLPEINEAILQSCYYAGIKYGERIAQTWEVKNRYLIYCNNKDFMQAFNLAKQDKWDEAIDIWKKFPSGKRKRLAAYASYNLAVASETLDQIDLALEWASKSLILNNNKFVEDYIDILEKRKSEKEKIENQFN
;
A
#
# COMPACT_ATOMS: atom_id res chain seq x y z
N MET A 1 -42.80 -44.62 -10.15
CA MET A 1 -41.47 -44.15 -10.54
C MET A 1 -41.29 -42.78 -9.87
N LEU A 2 -40.62 -42.76 -8.73
CA LEU A 2 -40.43 -41.55 -7.92
C LEU A 2 -39.15 -40.87 -8.45
N VAL A 3 -39.28 -39.76 -9.17
CA VAL A 3 -38.14 -38.94 -9.60
C VAL A 3 -37.68 -38.13 -8.41
N LEU A 4 -36.61 -38.56 -7.75
CA LEU A 4 -35.87 -37.73 -6.79
C LEU A 4 -35.16 -36.61 -7.57
N ILE A 5 -35.73 -35.42 -7.56
CA ILE A 5 -35.04 -34.20 -8.00
C ILE A 5 -34.03 -33.88 -6.89
N LEU A 6 -32.79 -34.29 -7.10
CA LEU A 6 -31.64 -33.75 -6.31
C LEU A 6 -31.46 -32.30 -6.73
N THR A 7 -32.05 -31.40 -5.99
CA THR A 7 -31.69 -29.96 -6.08
C THR A 7 -30.31 -29.80 -5.47
N ASP A 8 -29.27 -29.88 -6.29
CA ASP A 8 -27.96 -29.40 -5.93
C ASP A 8 -28.10 -27.91 -5.55
N SER A 9 -28.01 -27.63 -4.26
CA SER A 9 -27.97 -26.26 -3.76
C SER A 9 -26.67 -25.63 -4.27
N CYS A 10 -26.74 -24.92 -5.38
CA CYS A 10 -25.62 -24.18 -5.92
C CYS A 10 -25.25 -23.11 -4.89
N SER A 11 -24.07 -23.22 -4.27
CA SER A 11 -23.51 -22.15 -3.47
C SER A 11 -22.78 -21.18 -4.38
N THR A 12 -22.97 -19.90 -4.16
CA THR A 12 -22.29 -18.84 -4.91
C THR A 12 -21.38 -18.06 -3.96
N TYR A 13 -20.25 -17.59 -4.50
CA TYR A 13 -19.31 -16.73 -3.78
C TYR A 13 -19.50 -15.31 -4.26
N GLU A 14 -19.55 -14.35 -3.36
CA GLU A 14 -19.58 -12.93 -3.68
C GLU A 14 -18.46 -12.21 -2.96
N SER A 15 -17.75 -11.37 -3.69
CA SER A 15 -16.62 -10.60 -3.17
C SER A 15 -17.11 -9.45 -2.31
N ILE A 16 -16.49 -9.27 -1.16
CA ILE A 16 -16.59 -8.10 -0.29
C ILE A 16 -15.21 -7.49 -0.08
N GLN A 17 -15.16 -6.23 0.29
CA GLN A 17 -13.92 -5.54 0.65
C GLN A 17 -13.85 -5.35 2.15
N ILE A 18 -12.71 -5.68 2.73
CA ILE A 18 -12.39 -5.41 4.13
C ILE A 18 -11.13 -4.55 4.22
N GLN A 19 -11.01 -3.76 5.26
CA GLN A 19 -9.78 -3.02 5.55
C GLN A 19 -8.93 -3.80 6.53
N VAL A 20 -7.65 -3.91 6.23
CA VAL A 20 -6.67 -4.60 7.07
C VAL A 20 -5.47 -3.69 7.31
N LEU A 21 -5.03 -3.61 8.56
CA LEU A 21 -3.81 -2.88 8.88
C LEU A 21 -2.59 -3.73 8.54
N LYS A 22 -1.65 -3.15 7.82
CA LYS A 22 -0.38 -3.77 7.43
C LYS A 22 0.76 -3.24 8.28
N PRO A 23 1.69 -4.09 8.75
CA PRO A 23 2.83 -3.62 9.53
C PRO A 23 3.81 -2.82 8.69
N ALA A 24 4.48 -1.85 9.30
CA ALA A 24 5.65 -1.20 8.73
C ALA A 24 6.79 -2.20 8.53
N GLN A 25 7.71 -1.91 7.59
CA GLN A 25 8.92 -2.71 7.38
C GLN A 25 10.02 -2.33 8.37
N VAL A 26 10.06 -1.05 8.76
CA VAL A 26 11.01 -0.51 9.74
C VAL A 26 10.36 -0.48 11.11
N LYS A 27 11.05 -1.00 12.12
CA LYS A 27 10.60 -0.90 13.50
C LYS A 27 11.07 0.43 14.08
N ILE A 28 10.17 1.39 14.17
CA ILE A 28 10.39 2.64 14.91
C ILE A 28 9.73 2.45 16.28
N THR A 29 10.47 2.73 17.35
CA THR A 29 10.02 2.52 18.72
C THR A 29 8.81 3.40 19.08
N SER A 30 7.95 2.90 19.95
CA SER A 30 6.65 3.52 20.28
C SER A 30 6.73 4.90 20.94
N ASP A 31 7.87 5.24 21.52
CA ASP A 31 8.19 6.56 22.08
C ASP A 31 8.33 7.67 21.02
N ILE A 32 8.48 7.30 19.74
CA ILE A 32 8.56 8.24 18.63
C ILE A 32 7.16 8.49 18.07
N ASN A 33 6.57 9.63 18.35
CA ASN A 33 5.24 10.01 17.89
C ASN A 33 5.26 11.17 16.91
N LYS A 34 5.97 12.26 17.27
CA LYS A 34 6.05 13.49 16.48
C LYS A 34 7.20 13.45 15.51
N VAL A 35 6.90 13.60 14.22
CA VAL A 35 7.91 13.55 13.16
C VAL A 35 7.98 14.85 12.38
N LEU A 36 9.20 15.31 12.12
CA LEU A 36 9.54 16.49 11.34
C LEU A 36 9.93 16.07 9.93
N LEU A 37 9.38 16.72 8.91
CA LEU A 37 9.73 16.49 7.51
C LEU A 37 10.81 17.48 7.08
N ILE A 38 11.92 16.99 6.51
CA ILE A 38 13.05 17.79 6.04
C ILE A 38 13.35 17.43 4.58
N ASN A 39 13.42 18.45 3.73
CA ASN A 39 13.88 18.34 2.36
C ASN A 39 15.32 18.84 2.24
N HIS A 40 16.25 17.91 2.10
CA HIS A 40 17.68 18.19 1.84
C HIS A 40 18.09 17.85 0.40
N SER A 41 17.11 17.44 -0.43
CA SER A 41 17.37 16.96 -1.79
C SER A 41 17.60 18.08 -2.82
N ILE A 42 17.39 19.33 -2.45
CA ILE A 42 17.36 20.43 -3.40
C ILE A 42 18.76 20.73 -3.92
N PHE A 43 18.86 20.75 -5.25
CA PHE A 43 19.94 21.22 -6.10
C PHE A 43 21.10 20.27 -6.38
N ASN A 44 20.86 19.39 -7.36
CA ASN A 44 21.97 18.94 -8.19
C ASN A 44 21.69 19.32 -9.67
N LYS A 45 22.19 20.48 -10.11
CA LYS A 45 22.13 20.94 -11.51
C LYS A 45 22.75 19.93 -12.49
N SER A 46 23.51 18.95 -12.03
CA SER A 46 24.28 18.01 -12.85
C SER A 46 23.52 16.72 -13.20
N SER A 47 22.33 16.47 -12.69
CA SER A 47 21.59 15.25 -13.00
C SER A 47 20.79 15.31 -14.32
N PHE A 48 20.82 16.43 -15.03
CA PHE A 48 20.23 16.56 -16.35
C PHE A 48 21.28 16.26 -17.43
N THR A 49 21.38 15.00 -17.85
CA THR A 49 22.00 14.68 -19.14
C THR A 49 21.23 15.42 -20.23
N ASN A 50 21.97 16.11 -21.11
CA ASN A 50 21.45 16.83 -22.26
C ASN A 50 20.52 15.92 -23.09
N ASN A 51 19.22 16.05 -22.89
CA ASN A 51 18.23 15.37 -23.71
C ASN A 51 17.77 16.29 -24.83
N VAL A 52 17.66 15.72 -26.01
CA VAL A 52 17.44 16.32 -27.34
C VAL A 52 16.10 17.11 -27.43
N TYR A 53 15.27 17.09 -26.43
CA TYR A 53 14.00 17.83 -26.35
C TYR A 53 14.02 18.88 -25.26
N GLY A 54 14.37 20.10 -25.67
CA GLY A 54 14.11 21.34 -24.93
C GLY A 54 14.94 21.52 -23.64
N LYS A 55 15.73 22.59 -23.61
CA LYS A 55 16.33 23.11 -22.36
C LYS A 55 15.21 23.53 -21.40
N ILE A 56 14.82 22.65 -20.49
CA ILE A 56 13.98 23.04 -19.35
C ILE A 56 14.89 23.72 -18.33
N LYS A 57 15.01 25.03 -18.47
CA LYS A 57 15.60 25.90 -17.47
C LYS A 57 14.49 26.29 -16.50
N ASN A 58 14.34 25.58 -15.37
CA ASN A 58 13.53 26.11 -14.28
C ASN A 58 13.99 25.53 -12.94
N GLU A 59 14.50 26.40 -12.08
CA GLU A 59 14.82 26.11 -10.68
C GLU A 59 13.57 25.64 -9.89
N ASN A 60 12.37 26.02 -10.36
CA ASN A 60 11.08 25.63 -9.79
C ASN A 60 10.68 24.16 -10.06
N ILE A 61 11.30 23.47 -11.01
CA ILE A 61 10.92 22.09 -11.35
C ILE A 61 11.46 21.09 -10.33
N ASP A 62 12.66 21.28 -9.80
CA ASP A 62 13.22 20.37 -8.79
C ASP A 62 12.50 20.54 -7.45
N SER A 63 12.03 21.74 -7.13
CA SER A 63 11.14 21.97 -5.99
C SER A 63 9.82 21.20 -6.18
N ALA A 64 9.14 21.36 -7.31
CA ALA A 64 7.90 20.67 -7.59
C ALA A 64 8.04 19.14 -7.52
N ARG A 65 9.17 18.60 -7.98
CA ARG A 65 9.46 17.14 -7.90
C ARG A 65 9.64 16.69 -6.45
N SER A 66 10.41 17.46 -5.66
CA SER A 66 10.61 17.10 -4.26
C SER A 66 9.33 17.27 -3.45
N ASP A 67 8.48 18.25 -3.78
CA ASP A 67 7.17 18.44 -3.14
C ASP A 67 6.27 17.22 -3.37
N GLU A 68 6.31 16.61 -4.56
CA GLU A 68 5.52 15.41 -4.84
C GLU A 68 5.97 14.19 -4.01
N PHE A 69 7.26 14.03 -3.71
CA PHE A 69 7.70 13.01 -2.76
C PHE A 69 7.05 13.21 -1.38
N PHE A 70 7.03 14.46 -0.90
CA PHE A 70 6.42 14.75 0.40
C PHE A 70 4.89 14.68 0.36
N ASN A 71 4.25 15.02 -0.74
CA ASN A 71 2.81 14.85 -0.92
C ASN A 71 2.42 13.36 -0.81
N GLY A 72 3.18 12.46 -1.48
CA GLY A 72 2.98 11.02 -1.37
C GLY A 72 3.25 10.48 0.04
N LEU A 73 4.33 10.91 0.68
CA LEU A 73 4.66 10.56 2.06
C LEU A 73 3.58 11.05 3.03
N PHE A 74 3.16 12.31 2.91
CA PHE A 74 2.11 12.92 3.72
C PHE A 74 0.78 12.16 3.60
N TYR A 75 0.40 11.77 2.36
CA TYR A 75 -0.81 10.97 2.14
C TYR A 75 -0.80 9.68 2.98
N VAL A 76 0.32 8.98 3.04
CA VAL A 76 0.42 7.75 3.83
C VAL A 76 0.44 8.03 5.32
N LEU A 77 1.27 8.96 5.78
CA LEU A 77 1.43 9.24 7.20
C LEU A 77 0.18 9.83 7.83
N SER A 78 -0.58 10.67 7.10
CA SER A 78 -1.85 11.24 7.59
C SER A 78 -2.97 10.20 7.72
N ASN A 79 -2.89 9.10 6.96
CA ASN A 79 -3.84 7.98 7.04
C ASN A 79 -3.34 6.83 7.95
N SER A 80 -2.11 6.94 8.47
CA SER A 80 -1.55 5.97 9.42
C SER A 80 -1.95 6.30 10.85
N PRO A 81 -2.23 5.32 11.71
CA PRO A 81 -2.48 5.57 13.13
C PRO A 81 -1.19 5.85 13.93
N ARG A 82 -0.03 5.94 13.26
CA ARG A 82 1.28 5.85 13.92
C ARG A 82 1.91 7.19 14.28
N PHE A 83 1.91 8.17 13.36
CA PHE A 83 2.67 9.39 13.53
C PHE A 83 1.81 10.65 13.52
N GLU A 84 2.21 11.63 14.35
CA GLU A 84 1.78 13.01 14.27
C GLU A 84 2.83 13.81 13.49
N LEU A 85 2.42 14.48 12.42
CA LEU A 85 3.30 15.35 11.64
C LEU A 85 3.38 16.72 12.29
N VAL A 86 4.59 17.14 12.66
CA VAL A 86 4.84 18.49 13.23
C VAL A 86 4.67 19.58 12.18
N ASN A 87 4.98 19.26 10.92
CA ASN A 87 4.83 20.16 9.79
C ASN A 87 4.19 19.43 8.58
N ILE A 88 3.34 20.12 7.87
CA ILE A 88 2.74 19.63 6.62
C ILE A 88 3.71 19.82 5.45
N ASN A 89 4.33 21.03 5.40
CA ASN A 89 5.33 21.34 4.40
C ASN A 89 6.73 21.05 4.96
N PRO A 90 7.62 20.39 4.22
CA PRO A 90 8.95 20.08 4.71
C PRO A 90 9.79 21.35 4.93
N ILE A 91 10.70 21.28 5.89
CA ILE A 91 11.73 22.31 6.03
C ILE A 91 12.76 22.10 4.92
N TYR A 92 13.00 23.13 4.13
CA TYR A 92 13.98 23.09 3.04
C TYR A 92 15.36 23.47 3.56
N ILE A 93 16.33 22.58 3.43
CA ILE A 93 17.73 22.82 3.71
C ILE A 93 18.49 22.91 2.40
N ILE A 94 18.92 24.13 2.04
CA ILE A 94 19.65 24.39 0.80
C ILE A 94 21.12 24.02 0.99
N LYS A 95 21.67 23.18 0.09
CA LYS A 95 23.11 22.85 0.07
C LYS A 95 23.92 24.08 -0.38
N ALA A 96 24.90 24.44 0.43
CA ALA A 96 25.65 25.69 0.23
C ALA A 96 26.54 25.72 -1.02
N ASN A 97 26.98 24.56 -1.56
CA ASN A 97 27.88 24.48 -2.71
C ASN A 97 27.51 23.38 -3.70
N TYR A 98 27.31 23.76 -4.96
CA TYR A 98 27.00 22.88 -6.09
C TYR A 98 28.13 21.92 -6.51
N ASN A 99 29.36 22.16 -6.07
CA ASN A 99 30.55 21.41 -6.50
C ASN A 99 31.04 20.41 -5.44
N GLU A 100 30.41 20.35 -4.27
CA GLU A 100 30.81 19.40 -3.25
C GLU A 100 30.19 18.03 -3.51
N SER A 101 30.95 16.97 -3.15
CA SER A 101 30.42 15.61 -3.12
C SER A 101 29.17 15.56 -2.24
N PHE A 102 28.17 14.77 -2.67
CA PHE A 102 26.94 14.55 -1.90
C PHE A 102 27.29 14.21 -0.44
N LYS A 103 26.76 14.98 0.48
CA LYS A 103 26.80 14.70 1.93
C LYS A 103 25.38 14.71 2.47
N THR A 104 25.08 13.76 3.33
CA THR A 104 23.85 13.77 4.11
C THR A 104 23.83 14.91 5.10
N LEU A 105 22.65 15.31 5.55
CA LEU A 105 22.50 16.33 6.57
C LEU A 105 23.16 15.86 7.88
N ASP A 106 23.91 16.75 8.52
CA ASP A 106 24.64 16.40 9.74
C ASP A 106 23.73 16.29 10.97
N GLY A 107 24.10 15.39 11.90
CA GLY A 107 23.34 15.12 13.11
C GLY A 107 23.07 16.35 13.98
N PRO A 108 24.05 17.22 14.26
CA PRO A 108 23.83 18.44 15.05
C PRO A 108 22.78 19.38 14.46
N THR A 109 22.76 19.55 13.13
CA THR A 109 21.74 20.34 12.43
C THR A 109 20.36 19.71 12.58
N ILE A 110 20.24 18.40 12.38
CA ILE A 110 18.97 17.68 12.52
C ILE A 110 18.47 17.78 13.97
N GLN A 111 19.35 17.53 14.94
CA GLN A 111 19.03 17.64 16.37
C GLN A 111 18.45 19.02 16.73
N LYS A 112 19.09 20.08 16.24
CA LYS A 112 18.62 21.45 16.47
C LYS A 112 17.21 21.64 15.89
N LEU A 113 16.99 21.24 14.63
CA LEU A 113 15.69 21.39 13.97
C LEU A 113 14.58 20.61 14.71
N CYS A 114 14.85 19.39 15.16
CA CYS A 114 13.90 18.63 15.96
C CYS A 114 13.58 19.31 17.29
N ASN A 115 14.60 19.81 18.00
CA ASN A 115 14.41 20.52 19.27
C ASN A 115 13.59 21.81 19.09
N ASP A 116 13.88 22.57 18.03
CA ASP A 116 13.17 23.82 17.73
C ASP A 116 11.70 23.57 17.33
N SER A 117 11.39 22.37 16.85
CA SER A 117 10.06 21.97 16.38
C SER A 117 9.31 21.01 17.32
N ASP A 118 9.85 20.67 18.48
CA ASP A 118 9.29 19.69 19.42
C ASP A 118 8.99 18.33 18.74
N ALA A 119 9.95 17.85 17.93
CA ALA A 119 9.85 16.61 17.19
C ALA A 119 10.72 15.49 17.77
N ASP A 120 10.19 14.28 17.84
CA ASP A 120 10.89 13.09 18.34
C ASP A 120 11.84 12.51 17.29
N ALA A 121 11.53 12.71 16.01
CA ALA A 121 12.32 12.23 14.89
C ALA A 121 12.23 13.15 13.67
N ALA A 122 13.23 13.07 12.79
CA ALA A 122 13.18 13.69 11.46
C ALA A 122 13.15 12.64 10.36
N ILE A 123 12.25 12.84 9.38
CA ILE A 123 12.21 12.10 8.12
C ILE A 123 12.78 13.04 7.05
N ILE A 124 13.84 12.59 6.39
CA ILE A 124 14.67 13.44 5.52
C ILE A 124 14.73 12.81 4.12
N LEU A 125 14.34 13.58 3.11
CA LEU A 125 14.69 13.29 1.73
C LEU A 125 16.05 13.90 1.44
N GLU A 126 17.08 13.06 1.40
CA GLU A 126 18.48 13.50 1.24
C GLU A 126 18.85 13.79 -0.21
N ASN A 127 18.34 12.97 -1.12
CA ASN A 127 18.60 13.10 -2.55
C ASN A 127 17.62 12.26 -3.37
N PHE A 128 17.48 12.64 -4.66
CA PHE A 128 16.78 11.78 -5.63
C PHE A 128 17.36 11.93 -7.02
N LYS A 129 17.18 10.90 -7.85
CA LYS A 129 17.54 10.87 -9.26
C LYS A 129 16.48 10.13 -10.05
N ILE A 130 15.98 10.76 -11.10
CA ILE A 130 14.98 10.17 -11.99
C ILE A 130 15.65 9.91 -13.33
N ASN A 131 15.57 8.66 -13.78
CA ASN A 131 16.04 8.23 -15.08
C ASN A 131 14.83 7.74 -15.88
N TYR A 132 14.78 8.09 -17.15
CA TYR A 132 13.77 7.60 -18.07
C TYR A 132 14.35 7.44 -19.46
N SER A 133 13.75 6.56 -20.24
CA SER A 133 14.10 6.46 -21.66
C SER A 133 13.36 7.56 -22.43
N PRO A 134 14.06 8.45 -23.14
CA PRO A 134 13.41 9.47 -23.96
C PRO A 134 12.71 8.88 -25.20
N LYS A 135 13.00 7.61 -25.51
CA LYS A 135 12.38 6.88 -26.60
C LYS A 135 11.44 5.84 -26.05
N ILE A 136 10.16 5.99 -26.36
CA ILE A 136 9.17 4.97 -26.12
C ILE A 136 9.54 3.76 -26.97
N LYS A 137 9.63 2.59 -26.32
CA LYS A 137 9.86 1.34 -27.02
C LYS A 137 8.56 0.92 -27.68
N LEU A 138 8.45 1.11 -28.98
CA LEU A 138 7.34 0.64 -29.76
C LEU A 138 7.55 -0.83 -30.11
N HIS A 139 6.53 -1.63 -29.91
CA HIS A 139 6.49 -3.02 -30.29
C HIS A 139 5.20 -3.29 -31.09
N TYR A 140 5.33 -3.83 -32.29
CA TYR A 140 4.20 -4.23 -33.10
C TYR A 140 3.86 -5.68 -32.85
N PHE A 141 2.62 -5.93 -32.49
CA PHE A 141 2.09 -7.28 -32.29
C PHE A 141 1.38 -7.75 -33.56
N GLU A 142 2.11 -8.49 -34.40
CA GLU A 142 1.61 -8.94 -35.72
C GLU A 142 0.32 -9.75 -35.63
N ASP A 143 0.20 -10.64 -34.63
CA ASP A 143 -0.98 -11.49 -34.43
C ASP A 143 -2.23 -10.71 -34.03
N GLN A 144 -2.07 -9.49 -33.54
CA GLN A 144 -3.17 -8.66 -32.99
C GLN A 144 -3.34 -7.34 -33.75
N GLY A 145 -2.40 -6.98 -34.62
CA GLY A 145 -2.50 -5.86 -35.52
C GLY A 145 -2.40 -4.49 -34.85
N TYR A 146 -1.73 -4.37 -33.70
CA TYR A 146 -1.54 -3.09 -33.00
C TYR A 146 -0.11 -2.87 -32.53
N PHE A 147 0.22 -1.59 -32.27
CA PHE A 147 1.43 -1.18 -31.59
C PHE A 147 1.21 -1.04 -30.09
N LYS A 148 2.21 -1.43 -29.31
CA LYS A 148 2.32 -1.11 -27.88
C LYS A 148 3.55 -0.23 -27.66
N GLY A 149 3.39 0.88 -26.94
CA GLY A 149 4.49 1.70 -26.45
C GLY A 149 4.54 1.69 -24.92
N THR A 150 5.73 1.66 -24.36
CA THR A 150 5.93 1.70 -22.91
C THR A 150 6.85 2.87 -22.55
N LEU A 151 6.36 3.75 -21.67
CA LEU A 151 7.16 4.76 -20.99
C LEU A 151 7.61 4.21 -19.65
N GLU A 152 8.92 4.17 -19.40
CA GLU A 152 9.53 3.68 -18.16
C GLU A 152 10.18 4.83 -17.42
N MET A 153 9.87 4.96 -16.11
CA MET A 153 10.49 5.89 -15.17
C MET A 153 11.15 5.12 -14.05
N ILE A 154 12.46 5.34 -13.85
CA ILE A 154 13.22 4.77 -12.75
C ILE A 154 13.53 5.90 -11.76
N ASN A 155 12.96 5.82 -10.57
CA ASN A 155 13.15 6.77 -9.49
C ASN A 155 14.08 6.16 -8.43
N ASN A 156 15.15 6.85 -8.11
CA ASN A 156 16.03 6.50 -7.01
C ASN A 156 15.99 7.65 -6.01
N SER A 157 15.61 7.38 -4.76
CA SER A 157 15.54 8.37 -3.69
C SER A 157 16.24 7.87 -2.44
N LEU A 158 17.00 8.74 -1.78
CA LEU A 158 17.69 8.45 -0.53
C LEU A 158 16.91 9.10 0.61
N TRP A 159 16.45 8.26 1.52
CA TRP A 159 15.66 8.65 2.69
C TRP A 159 16.38 8.28 3.96
N ASN A 160 16.31 9.18 4.95
CA ASN A 160 16.84 8.93 6.28
C ASN A 160 15.77 9.18 7.35
N ILE A 161 15.80 8.38 8.41
CA ILE A 161 15.11 8.68 9.67
C ILE A 161 16.18 8.87 10.73
N TYR A 162 16.17 10.04 11.37
CA TYR A 162 17.08 10.37 12.44
C TYR A 162 16.33 10.50 13.76
N LEU A 163 16.87 9.85 14.80
CA LEU A 163 16.36 9.89 16.17
C LEU A 163 17.28 10.77 17.03
N PRO A 164 16.86 12.01 17.36
CA PRO A 164 17.67 12.91 18.19
C PRO A 164 18.03 12.34 19.56
N SER A 165 17.10 11.65 20.23
CA SER A 165 17.28 11.05 21.54
C SER A 165 18.39 9.99 21.58
N LYS A 166 18.66 9.31 20.46
CA LYS A 166 19.69 8.28 20.30
C LYS A 166 20.91 8.77 19.54
N ASN A 167 20.87 10.00 19.02
CA ASN A 167 21.89 10.56 18.11
C ASN A 167 22.25 9.58 16.98
N LYS A 168 21.24 8.99 16.32
CA LYS A 168 21.40 7.85 15.40
C LYS A 168 20.43 7.95 14.22
N LEU A 169 20.89 7.48 13.04
CA LEU A 169 20.03 7.10 11.95
C LEU A 169 19.36 5.76 12.27
N GLU A 170 18.04 5.72 12.23
CA GLU A 170 17.24 4.49 12.41
C GLU A 170 16.96 3.81 11.07
N ASP A 171 16.77 4.60 10.02
CA ASP A 171 16.66 4.10 8.64
C ASP A 171 17.58 4.94 7.74
N ASP A 172 18.34 4.27 6.88
CA ASP A 172 19.16 4.86 5.80
C ASP A 172 18.87 4.01 4.56
N TYR A 173 17.98 4.52 3.71
CA TYR A 173 17.37 3.71 2.68
C TYR A 173 17.45 4.32 1.30
N LEU A 174 18.22 3.68 0.42
CA LEU A 174 18.22 3.96 -1.01
C LEU A 174 17.08 3.21 -1.67
N GLN A 175 15.97 3.88 -1.87
CA GLN A 175 14.79 3.36 -2.54
C GLN A 175 14.98 3.41 -4.05
N LYS A 176 14.55 2.36 -4.74
CA LYS A 176 14.51 2.31 -6.20
C LYS A 176 13.15 1.81 -6.64
N ASP A 177 12.42 2.67 -7.34
CA ASP A 177 11.12 2.37 -7.92
C ASP A 177 11.15 2.46 -9.43
N THR A 178 10.33 1.65 -10.09
CA THR A 178 10.13 1.72 -11.53
C THR A 178 8.64 1.75 -11.82
N LEU A 179 8.21 2.78 -12.55
CA LEU A 179 6.84 2.90 -13.04
C LEU A 179 6.80 2.73 -14.55
N TYR A 180 5.71 2.15 -15.01
CA TYR A 180 5.46 1.92 -16.43
C TYR A 180 4.08 2.46 -16.79
N TRP A 181 4.01 3.14 -17.94
CA TRP A 181 2.78 3.50 -18.61
C TRP A 181 2.78 2.85 -19.98
N ASP A 182 1.71 2.16 -20.31
CA ASP A 182 1.54 1.50 -21.60
C ASP A 182 0.48 2.24 -22.42
N GLY A 183 0.80 2.49 -23.69
CA GLY A 183 -0.10 2.98 -24.70
C GLY A 183 -0.26 1.95 -25.81
N TYR A 184 -1.43 1.87 -26.42
CA TYR A 184 -1.77 0.95 -27.49
C TYR A 184 -2.41 1.71 -28.65
N GLY A 185 -2.18 1.28 -29.90
CA GLY A 185 -2.80 1.95 -31.06
C GLY A 185 -2.44 1.28 -32.38
N ASP A 186 -3.16 1.65 -33.43
CA ASP A 186 -2.90 1.15 -34.80
C ASP A 186 -1.69 1.85 -35.43
N ASN A 187 -1.22 2.94 -34.82
CA ASN A 187 -0.06 3.71 -35.25
C ASN A 187 0.63 4.39 -34.04
N ASP A 188 1.85 4.90 -34.28
CA ASP A 188 2.68 5.54 -33.26
C ASP A 188 1.97 6.73 -32.59
N ALA A 189 1.25 7.55 -33.35
CA ALA A 189 0.60 8.74 -32.82
C ALA A 189 -0.51 8.40 -31.81
N GLU A 190 -1.26 7.32 -32.04
CA GLU A 190 -2.26 6.83 -31.09
C GLU A 190 -1.63 6.31 -29.82
N VAL A 191 -0.52 5.58 -29.93
CA VAL A 191 0.26 5.11 -28.77
C VAL A 191 0.74 6.29 -27.93
N TYR A 192 1.37 7.30 -28.56
CA TYR A 192 1.88 8.48 -27.86
C TYR A 192 0.77 9.27 -27.15
N ASN A 193 -0.42 9.38 -27.77
CA ASN A 193 -1.56 10.10 -27.18
C ASN A 193 -2.14 9.44 -25.90
N GLN A 194 -1.84 8.17 -25.66
CA GLN A 194 -2.28 7.45 -24.47
C GLN A 194 -1.27 7.52 -23.32
N LEU A 195 -0.04 7.94 -23.60
CA LEU A 195 1.00 8.05 -22.60
C LEU A 195 0.98 9.44 -21.95
N PRO A 196 1.29 9.54 -20.65
CA PRO A 196 1.37 10.83 -19.99
C PRO A 196 2.52 11.67 -20.56
N GLU A 197 2.38 12.98 -20.45
CA GLU A 197 3.49 13.90 -20.71
C GLU A 197 4.67 13.59 -19.76
N ILE A 198 5.89 13.72 -20.25
CA ILE A 198 7.11 13.33 -19.50
C ILE A 198 7.18 14.00 -18.11
N ASN A 199 6.84 15.30 -18.03
CA ASN A 199 6.88 16.00 -16.73
C ASN A 199 5.80 15.48 -15.78
N GLU A 200 4.62 15.15 -16.28
CA GLU A 200 3.56 14.54 -15.48
C GLU A 200 3.97 13.16 -14.97
N ALA A 201 4.53 12.31 -15.83
CA ALA A 201 5.05 11.00 -15.44
C ALA A 201 6.15 11.11 -14.38
N ILE A 202 7.03 12.12 -14.47
CA ILE A 202 8.05 12.41 -13.46
C ILE A 202 7.40 12.75 -12.12
N LEU A 203 6.44 13.68 -12.08
CA LEU A 203 5.75 14.06 -10.86
C LEU A 203 4.98 12.88 -10.23
N GLN A 204 4.28 12.11 -11.04
CA GLN A 204 3.61 10.88 -10.59
C GLN A 204 4.61 9.87 -10.00
N SER A 205 5.81 9.73 -10.60
CA SER A 205 6.84 8.83 -10.07
C SER A 205 7.38 9.29 -8.72
N CYS A 206 7.52 10.61 -8.51
CA CYS A 206 7.93 11.19 -7.24
C CYS A 206 6.88 10.96 -6.16
N TYR A 207 5.61 11.24 -6.48
CA TYR A 207 4.48 11.00 -5.57
C TYR A 207 4.39 9.53 -5.14
N TYR A 208 4.49 8.62 -6.10
CA TYR A 208 4.47 7.18 -5.83
C TYR A 208 5.65 6.73 -4.97
N ALA A 209 6.85 7.25 -5.20
CA ALA A 209 8.02 6.95 -4.38
C ALA A 209 7.84 7.44 -2.94
N GLY A 210 7.22 8.60 -2.74
CA GLY A 210 6.83 9.08 -1.40
C GLY A 210 5.84 8.17 -0.70
N ILE A 211 4.81 7.68 -1.41
CA ILE A 211 3.89 6.66 -0.89
C ILE A 211 4.65 5.41 -0.45
N LYS A 212 5.53 4.88 -1.31
CA LYS A 212 6.28 3.65 -1.02
C LYS A 212 7.18 3.79 0.21
N TYR A 213 7.81 4.95 0.38
CA TYR A 213 8.58 5.20 1.59
C TYR A 213 7.68 5.31 2.84
N GLY A 214 6.55 5.98 2.73
CA GLY A 214 5.55 6.03 3.81
C GLY A 214 5.07 4.63 4.23
N GLU A 215 4.73 3.76 3.27
CA GLU A 215 4.34 2.35 3.52
C GLU A 215 5.47 1.51 4.15
N ARG A 216 6.73 1.91 3.95
CA ARG A 216 7.88 1.26 4.57
C ARG A 216 7.99 1.56 6.06
N ILE A 217 7.72 2.81 6.46
CA ILE A 217 8.00 3.31 7.81
C ILE A 217 6.78 3.38 8.72
N ALA A 218 5.57 3.29 8.18
CA ALA A 218 4.33 3.40 8.93
C ALA A 218 3.38 2.24 8.63
N GLN A 219 2.54 1.92 9.61
CA GLN A 219 1.42 0.99 9.42
C GLN A 219 0.40 1.64 8.49
N THR A 220 -0.11 0.87 7.53
CA THR A 220 -1.03 1.36 6.51
C THR A 220 -2.26 0.49 6.37
N TRP A 221 -3.41 1.13 6.11
CA TRP A 221 -4.63 0.41 5.80
C TRP A 221 -4.61 -0.06 4.35
N GLU A 222 -4.87 -1.34 4.15
CA GLU A 222 -4.96 -1.96 2.83
C GLU A 222 -6.34 -2.58 2.64
N VAL A 223 -6.95 -2.33 1.47
CA VAL A 223 -8.22 -2.96 1.10
C VAL A 223 -7.93 -4.36 0.56
N LYS A 224 -8.55 -5.36 1.15
CA LYS A 224 -8.46 -6.76 0.72
C LYS A 224 -9.83 -7.28 0.30
N ASN A 225 -9.84 -8.00 -0.81
CA ASN A 225 -11.04 -8.75 -1.21
C ASN A 225 -11.14 -10.03 -0.39
N ARG A 226 -12.35 -10.31 0.11
CA ARG A 226 -12.76 -11.56 0.71
C ARG A 226 -14.04 -12.03 0.04
N TYR A 227 -14.37 -13.28 0.24
CA TYR A 227 -15.59 -13.83 -0.33
C TYR A 227 -16.53 -14.26 0.80
N LEU A 228 -17.81 -14.02 0.61
CA LEU A 228 -18.86 -14.62 1.41
C LEU A 228 -19.56 -15.69 0.61
N ILE A 229 -19.92 -16.79 1.27
CA ILE A 229 -20.72 -17.85 0.67
C ILE A 229 -22.18 -17.52 0.91
N TYR A 230 -23.00 -17.56 -0.12
CA TYR A 230 -24.44 -17.54 0.02
C TYR A 230 -25.09 -18.71 -0.68
N CYS A 231 -26.29 -19.08 -0.25
CA CYS A 231 -27.04 -20.21 -0.79
C CYS A 231 -28.53 -19.95 -0.70
N ASN A 232 -29.35 -20.75 -1.37
CA ASN A 232 -30.81 -20.64 -1.38
C ASN A 232 -31.41 -21.07 -0.03
N ASN A 233 -31.15 -20.28 1.03
CA ASN A 233 -31.73 -20.41 2.36
C ASN A 233 -32.05 -19.00 2.86
N LYS A 234 -33.29 -18.77 3.31
CA LYS A 234 -33.81 -17.44 3.67
C LYS A 234 -32.95 -16.76 4.75
N ASP A 235 -32.64 -17.45 5.83
CA ASP A 235 -31.88 -16.91 6.95
C ASP A 235 -30.42 -16.63 6.52
N PHE A 236 -29.86 -17.52 5.68
CA PHE A 236 -28.51 -17.36 5.16
C PHE A 236 -28.39 -16.12 4.24
N MET A 237 -29.41 -15.93 3.38
CA MET A 237 -29.48 -14.73 2.52
C MET A 237 -29.69 -13.44 3.34
N GLN A 238 -30.47 -13.51 4.42
CA GLN A 238 -30.64 -12.37 5.33
C GLN A 238 -29.30 -11.99 5.97
N ALA A 239 -28.56 -12.94 6.55
CA ALA A 239 -27.25 -12.70 7.14
C ALA A 239 -26.24 -12.14 6.13
N PHE A 240 -26.23 -12.71 4.92
CA PHE A 240 -25.40 -12.22 3.82
C PHE A 240 -25.70 -10.73 3.49
N ASN A 241 -26.97 -10.35 3.37
CA ASN A 241 -27.37 -8.98 3.09
C ASN A 241 -27.03 -8.02 4.24
N LEU A 242 -27.08 -8.48 5.49
CA LEU A 242 -26.66 -7.71 6.66
C LEU A 242 -25.15 -7.44 6.64
N ALA A 243 -24.35 -8.46 6.36
CA ALA A 243 -22.90 -8.32 6.22
C ALA A 243 -22.50 -7.32 5.12
N LYS A 244 -23.21 -7.31 3.98
CA LYS A 244 -23.01 -6.31 2.91
C LYS A 244 -23.37 -4.87 3.31
N GLN A 245 -24.13 -4.70 4.40
CA GLN A 245 -24.49 -3.40 4.99
C GLN A 245 -23.63 -3.07 6.21
N ASP A 246 -22.48 -3.76 6.40
CA ASP A 246 -21.60 -3.66 7.56
C ASP A 246 -22.25 -3.98 8.91
N LYS A 247 -23.42 -4.63 8.91
CA LYS A 247 -24.12 -5.09 10.10
C LYS A 247 -23.63 -6.47 10.54
N TRP A 248 -22.34 -6.55 10.83
CA TRP A 248 -21.65 -7.81 11.10
C TRP A 248 -22.19 -8.55 12.31
N ASP A 249 -22.52 -7.87 13.41
CA ASP A 249 -23.03 -8.51 14.62
C ASP A 249 -24.37 -9.24 14.35
N GLU A 250 -25.29 -8.58 13.63
CA GLU A 250 -26.57 -9.18 13.26
C GLU A 250 -26.40 -10.39 12.33
N ALA A 251 -25.46 -10.31 11.39
CA ALA A 251 -25.14 -11.41 10.49
C ALA A 251 -24.54 -12.62 11.24
N ILE A 252 -23.60 -12.36 12.16
CA ILE A 252 -22.97 -13.34 13.04
C ILE A 252 -24.02 -14.09 13.85
N ASP A 253 -24.99 -13.39 14.45
CA ASP A 253 -26.06 -13.98 15.25
C ASP A 253 -26.94 -14.95 14.44
N ILE A 254 -27.13 -14.66 13.17
CA ILE A 254 -27.86 -15.56 12.28
C ILE A 254 -27.00 -16.77 11.91
N TRP A 255 -25.74 -16.58 11.47
CA TRP A 255 -24.86 -17.69 11.08
C TRP A 255 -24.57 -18.65 12.24
N LYS A 256 -24.47 -18.16 13.47
CA LYS A 256 -24.31 -18.99 14.68
C LYS A 256 -25.47 -19.97 14.92
N LYS A 257 -26.65 -19.72 14.33
CA LYS A 257 -27.83 -20.61 14.44
C LYS A 257 -27.74 -21.86 13.56
N PHE A 258 -26.73 -21.95 12.69
CA PHE A 258 -26.52 -23.13 11.83
C PHE A 258 -25.60 -24.16 12.51
N PRO A 259 -26.13 -25.08 13.30
CA PRO A 259 -25.33 -26.04 14.05
C PRO A 259 -24.77 -27.16 13.16
N SER A 260 -23.74 -27.82 13.64
CA SER A 260 -23.02 -28.92 12.97
C SER A 260 -23.84 -30.21 12.74
N GLY A 261 -25.16 -30.15 12.88
CA GLY A 261 -26.06 -31.29 12.84
C GLY A 261 -26.37 -31.83 11.45
N LYS A 262 -27.65 -32.06 11.14
CA LYS A 262 -28.13 -32.77 9.93
C LYS A 262 -27.73 -32.12 8.59
N ARG A 263 -27.35 -30.82 8.58
CA ARG A 263 -26.98 -30.07 7.36
C ARG A 263 -25.52 -29.62 7.41
N LYS A 264 -24.58 -30.56 7.44
CA LYS A 264 -23.14 -30.30 7.53
C LYS A 264 -22.64 -29.22 6.55
N ARG A 265 -23.13 -29.21 5.30
CA ARG A 265 -22.73 -28.25 4.27
C ARG A 265 -23.13 -26.80 4.65
N LEU A 266 -24.36 -26.59 5.15
CA LEU A 266 -24.79 -25.26 5.60
C LEU A 266 -24.00 -24.80 6.84
N ALA A 267 -23.71 -25.72 7.76
CA ALA A 267 -22.89 -25.44 8.92
C ALA A 267 -21.45 -25.06 8.54
N ALA A 268 -20.88 -25.73 7.51
CA ALA A 268 -19.58 -25.37 6.96
C ALA A 268 -19.59 -23.97 6.36
N TYR A 269 -20.59 -23.64 5.54
CA TYR A 269 -20.72 -22.31 4.95
C TYR A 269 -20.90 -21.20 5.99
N ALA A 270 -21.73 -21.44 7.00
CA ALA A 270 -21.90 -20.52 8.12
C ALA A 270 -20.59 -20.32 8.89
N SER A 271 -19.88 -21.42 9.17
CA SER A 271 -18.56 -21.34 9.82
C SER A 271 -17.55 -20.54 9.01
N TYR A 272 -17.52 -20.71 7.68
CA TYR A 272 -16.67 -19.93 6.79
C TYR A 272 -17.04 -18.43 6.86
N ASN A 273 -18.31 -18.07 6.73
CA ASN A 273 -18.76 -16.68 6.81
C ASN A 273 -18.50 -16.07 8.21
N LEU A 274 -18.61 -16.85 9.28
CA LEU A 274 -18.21 -16.45 10.63
C LEU A 274 -16.71 -16.16 10.73
N ALA A 275 -15.88 -16.93 10.02
CA ALA A 275 -14.45 -16.64 9.94
C ALA A 275 -14.17 -15.30 9.26
N VAL A 276 -14.84 -15.02 8.13
CA VAL A 276 -14.71 -13.74 7.43
C VAL A 276 -15.18 -12.57 8.29
N ALA A 277 -16.31 -12.73 8.97
CA ALA A 277 -16.82 -11.72 9.90
C ALA A 277 -15.86 -11.46 11.06
N SER A 278 -15.27 -12.52 11.63
CA SER A 278 -14.27 -12.40 12.70
C SER A 278 -12.99 -11.71 12.21
N GLU A 279 -12.51 -11.99 10.99
CA GLU A 279 -11.38 -11.27 10.37
C GLU A 279 -11.71 -9.78 10.20
N THR A 280 -12.91 -9.45 9.72
CA THR A 280 -13.35 -8.06 9.53
C THR A 280 -13.38 -7.28 10.86
N LEU A 281 -13.69 -7.96 11.97
CA LEU A 281 -13.68 -7.40 13.32
C LEU A 281 -12.29 -7.50 14.01
N ASP A 282 -11.23 -7.82 13.25
CA ASP A 282 -9.85 -8.01 13.72
C ASP A 282 -9.67 -9.10 14.82
N GLN A 283 -10.60 -10.05 14.89
CA GLN A 283 -10.59 -11.20 15.80
C GLN A 283 -9.95 -12.41 15.12
N ILE A 284 -8.65 -12.32 14.81
CA ILE A 284 -7.96 -13.26 13.90
C ILE A 284 -7.93 -14.70 14.46
N ASP A 285 -7.71 -14.87 15.76
CA ASP A 285 -7.72 -16.21 16.38
C ASP A 285 -9.11 -16.87 16.26
N LEU A 286 -10.16 -16.12 16.49
CA LEU A 286 -11.55 -16.58 16.31
C LEU A 286 -11.86 -16.87 14.85
N ALA A 287 -11.31 -16.08 13.92
CA ALA A 287 -11.42 -16.34 12.48
C ALA A 287 -10.79 -17.70 12.11
N LEU A 288 -9.60 -18.00 12.63
CA LEU A 288 -8.92 -19.29 12.43
C LEU A 288 -9.73 -20.46 13.00
N GLU A 289 -10.31 -20.32 14.20
CA GLU A 289 -11.18 -21.34 14.78
C GLU A 289 -12.39 -21.64 13.90
N TRP A 290 -13.07 -20.61 13.41
CA TRP A 290 -14.22 -20.77 12.53
C TRP A 290 -13.85 -21.34 11.15
N ALA A 291 -12.75 -20.92 10.55
CA ALA A 291 -12.27 -21.44 9.27
C ALA A 291 -11.89 -22.92 9.40
N SER A 292 -11.18 -23.30 10.47
CA SER A 292 -10.84 -24.70 10.78
C SER A 292 -12.08 -25.56 10.96
N LYS A 293 -13.10 -25.05 11.67
CA LYS A 293 -14.38 -25.73 11.81
C LYS A 293 -15.09 -25.92 10.48
N SER A 294 -15.05 -24.91 9.59
CA SER A 294 -15.59 -25.03 8.24
C SER A 294 -14.91 -26.14 7.46
N LEU A 295 -13.59 -26.22 7.51
CA LEU A 295 -12.78 -27.23 6.82
C LEU A 295 -13.09 -28.65 7.32
N ILE A 296 -13.22 -28.85 8.64
CA ILE A 296 -13.60 -30.15 9.25
C ILE A 296 -14.99 -30.60 8.79
N LEU A 297 -15.93 -29.66 8.67
CA LEU A 297 -17.30 -29.97 8.25
C LEU A 297 -17.42 -30.31 6.76
N ASN A 298 -16.62 -29.64 5.94
CA ASN A 298 -16.60 -29.83 4.49
C ASN A 298 -15.20 -29.48 3.95
N ASN A 299 -14.40 -30.51 3.73
CA ASN A 299 -13.04 -30.34 3.19
C ASN A 299 -13.10 -29.63 1.83
N ASN A 300 -12.52 -28.44 1.76
CA ASN A 300 -12.56 -27.57 0.59
C ASN A 300 -11.25 -26.76 0.49
N LYS A 301 -10.57 -26.89 -0.64
CA LYS A 301 -9.31 -26.19 -0.93
C LYS A 301 -9.42 -24.66 -0.75
N PHE A 302 -10.56 -24.07 -1.12
CA PHE A 302 -10.83 -22.66 -0.95
C PHE A 302 -10.78 -22.22 0.54
N VAL A 303 -11.23 -23.08 1.47
CA VAL A 303 -11.15 -22.81 2.92
C VAL A 303 -9.73 -23.01 3.43
N GLU A 304 -8.98 -23.99 2.91
CA GLU A 304 -7.55 -24.15 3.25
C GLU A 304 -6.75 -22.90 2.87
N ASP A 305 -6.90 -22.42 1.63
CA ASP A 305 -6.22 -21.21 1.15
C ASP A 305 -6.58 -19.97 2.00
N TYR A 306 -7.81 -19.92 2.52
CA TYR A 306 -8.23 -18.86 3.42
C TYR A 306 -7.59 -18.97 4.81
N ILE A 307 -7.39 -20.19 5.33
CA ILE A 307 -6.64 -20.41 6.59
C ILE A 307 -5.20 -19.89 6.44
N ASP A 308 -4.53 -20.19 5.33
CA ASP A 308 -3.17 -19.68 5.06
C ASP A 308 -3.13 -18.13 5.08
N ILE A 309 -4.17 -17.49 4.52
CA ILE A 309 -4.32 -16.02 4.59
C ILE A 309 -4.46 -15.54 6.04
N LEU A 310 -5.29 -16.22 6.85
CA LEU A 310 -5.50 -15.85 8.26
C LEU A 310 -4.24 -16.06 9.11
N GLU A 311 -3.48 -17.12 8.89
CA GLU A 311 -2.19 -17.34 9.57
C GLU A 311 -1.19 -16.23 9.26
N LYS A 312 -1.10 -15.81 8.00
CA LYS A 312 -0.30 -14.65 7.61
C LYS A 312 -0.78 -13.38 8.31
N ARG A 313 -2.10 -13.14 8.35
CA ARG A 313 -2.70 -12.00 9.06
C ARG A 313 -2.38 -12.01 10.56
N LYS A 314 -2.38 -13.19 11.19
CA LYS A 314 -1.97 -13.34 12.59
C LYS A 314 -0.52 -12.89 12.81
N SER A 315 0.40 -13.36 11.96
CA SER A 315 1.80 -12.94 12.04
C SER A 315 1.98 -11.43 11.78
N GLU A 316 1.20 -10.84 10.86
CA GLU A 316 1.20 -9.40 10.61
C GLU A 316 0.68 -8.62 11.83
N LYS A 317 -0.39 -9.09 12.47
CA LYS A 317 -0.95 -8.48 13.70
C LYS A 317 0.06 -8.50 14.86
N GLU A 318 0.74 -9.62 15.08
CA GLU A 318 1.80 -9.73 16.10
C GLU A 318 2.94 -8.73 15.83
N LYS A 319 3.33 -8.52 14.56
CA LYS A 319 4.32 -7.50 14.18
C LYS A 319 3.83 -6.09 14.49
N ILE A 320 2.56 -5.78 14.20
CA ILE A 320 1.94 -4.48 14.48
C ILE A 320 1.95 -4.22 15.99
N GLU A 321 1.48 -5.18 16.80
CA GLU A 321 1.49 -5.08 18.26
C GLU A 321 2.89 -4.82 18.81
N ASN A 322 3.91 -5.50 18.26
CA ASN A 322 5.32 -5.28 18.62
C ASN A 322 5.88 -3.93 18.14
N GLN A 323 5.23 -3.24 17.21
CA GLN A 323 5.59 -1.90 16.74
C GLN A 323 4.93 -0.79 17.57
N PHE A 324 3.82 -1.10 18.26
CA PHE A 324 3.13 -0.18 19.16
C PHE A 324 3.55 -0.34 20.63
N ASN A 325 4.26 -1.42 20.98
CA ASN A 325 4.85 -1.68 22.29
C ASN A 325 6.37 -1.43 22.27
#